data_a4fd4702d63241afa6e8f00c7ce5dcf7
#
_entry.id   a4fd4702d63241afa6e8f00c7ce5dcf7
#
_cell.length_a   1.000
_cell.length_b   1.000
_cell.length_c   1.000
_cell.angle_alpha   90.00
_cell.angle_beta   90.00
_cell.angle_gamma   90.00
#
_symmetry.space_group_name_H-M   'P 1'
#
loop_
_entity.id
_entity.type
_entity.pdbx_description
1 polymer ?
#
loop_
_entity_poly.entity_id
_entity_poly.type
_entity_poly.pdbx_seq_one_letter_code
_entity_poly.pdbx_strand_id
1 'polypeptide(L)'
;LGLAAVIPSLICAVLILLVLTCFAEVGSQVTRSGGVVAYVDEAFGPLAGFVTWVMFALAFSAASDAAIAHVLLDALATAVPALSGGLPRLLALVALFGGLAAVNIRGVRQGVRVAVVTTVAKLVPLLLLVAVGVFAVRWDNLAWTGWPSMSQLGAATLVLFFAFGGIESALTPSGEIRDP
;
A
#
# COMPACT_ATOMS: atom_id res chain seq x y z
N LEU A 1 9.67 -7.30 -18.64
CA LEU A 1 10.91 -7.69 -17.96
C LEU A 1 11.09 -9.21 -17.85
N GLY A 2 10.02 -10.02 -17.96
CA GLY A 2 10.13 -11.46 -17.79
C GLY A 2 10.83 -11.84 -16.48
N LEU A 3 11.74 -12.83 -16.53
CA LEU A 3 12.53 -13.28 -15.36
C LEU A 3 13.40 -12.17 -14.77
N ALA A 4 13.82 -11.17 -15.56
CA ALA A 4 14.60 -10.03 -15.08
C ALA A 4 13.83 -9.14 -14.07
N ALA A 5 12.50 -9.31 -13.90
CA ALA A 5 11.72 -8.64 -12.87
C ALA A 5 12.14 -9.02 -11.43
N VAL A 6 12.86 -10.13 -11.27
CA VAL A 6 13.45 -10.53 -9.98
C VAL A 6 14.47 -9.49 -9.49
N ILE A 7 15.22 -8.84 -10.40
CA ILE A 7 16.25 -7.85 -10.02
C ILE A 7 15.64 -6.65 -9.29
N PRO A 8 14.67 -5.91 -9.86
CA PRO A 8 14.04 -4.80 -9.13
C PRO A 8 13.29 -5.26 -7.89
N SER A 9 12.75 -6.49 -7.86
CA SER A 9 12.13 -7.04 -6.65
C SER A 9 13.14 -7.23 -5.51
N LEU A 10 14.33 -7.76 -5.80
CA LEU A 10 15.39 -7.89 -4.80
C LEU A 10 15.92 -6.53 -4.35
N ILE A 11 16.09 -5.58 -5.26
CA ILE A 11 16.48 -4.21 -4.91
C ILE A 11 15.46 -3.60 -3.94
N CYS A 12 14.17 -3.68 -4.28
CA CYS A 12 13.10 -3.20 -3.39
C CYS A 12 13.10 -3.92 -2.04
N ALA A 13 13.25 -5.23 -2.01
CA ALA A 13 13.28 -5.99 -0.77
C ALA A 13 14.43 -5.51 0.15
N VAL A 14 15.63 -5.31 -0.40
CA VAL A 14 16.77 -4.79 0.37
C VAL A 14 16.50 -3.38 0.88
N LEU A 15 16.00 -2.48 0.02
CA LEU A 15 15.69 -1.10 0.41
C LEU A 15 14.64 -1.06 1.53
N ILE A 16 13.58 -1.85 1.41
CA ILE A 16 12.52 -1.92 2.42
C ILE A 16 13.04 -2.52 3.72
N LEU A 17 13.88 -3.56 3.68
CA LEU A 17 14.51 -4.11 4.89
C LEU A 17 15.36 -3.07 5.60
N LEU A 18 16.14 -2.26 4.87
CA LEU A 18 16.90 -1.16 5.47
C LEU A 18 15.99 -0.12 6.12
N VAL A 19 14.90 0.25 5.46
CA VAL A 19 13.92 1.19 6.04
C VAL A 19 13.27 0.60 7.29
N LEU A 20 12.88 -0.68 7.26
CA LEU A 20 12.28 -1.36 8.42
C LEU A 20 13.24 -1.48 9.59
N THR A 21 14.54 -1.73 9.36
CA THR A 21 15.53 -1.74 10.45
C THR A 21 15.67 -0.37 11.09
N CYS A 22 15.66 0.71 10.30
CA CYS A 22 15.65 2.08 10.84
C CYS A 22 14.39 2.36 11.67
N PHE A 23 13.22 1.93 11.19
CA PHE A 23 11.98 2.09 11.94
C PHE A 23 11.95 1.25 13.21
N ALA A 24 12.47 0.02 13.19
CA ALA A 24 12.57 -0.82 14.37
C ALA A 24 13.46 -0.18 15.45
N GLU A 25 14.60 0.38 15.05
CA GLU A 25 15.50 1.08 15.97
C GLU A 25 14.85 2.31 16.61
N VAL A 26 14.25 3.19 15.77
CA VAL A 26 13.58 4.40 16.27
C VAL A 26 12.33 4.04 17.09
N GLY A 27 11.56 3.03 16.66
CA GLY A 27 10.36 2.57 17.34
C GLY A 27 10.65 1.98 18.73
N SER A 28 11.83 1.38 18.94
CA SER A 28 12.27 0.91 20.26
C SER A 28 12.55 2.05 21.23
N GLN A 29 12.87 3.25 20.74
CA GLN A 29 13.18 4.42 21.55
C GLN A 29 11.96 5.31 21.77
N VAL A 30 11.07 5.42 20.77
CA VAL A 30 9.86 6.26 20.81
C VAL A 30 8.62 5.36 20.83
N THR A 31 8.19 5.01 22.04
CA THR A 31 7.08 4.05 22.27
C THR A 31 5.69 4.69 22.26
N ARG A 32 5.57 6.02 22.13
CA ARG A 32 4.28 6.70 22.04
C ARG A 32 3.60 6.44 20.68
N SER A 33 2.26 6.33 20.70
CA SER A 33 1.49 6.19 19.46
C SER A 33 1.65 7.39 18.55
N GLY A 34 1.65 7.16 17.23
CA GLY A 34 1.79 8.20 16.21
C GLY A 34 2.77 7.84 15.07
N GLY A 35 3.52 6.75 15.22
CA GLY A 35 4.44 6.24 14.20
C GLY A 35 5.43 7.29 13.71
N VAL A 36 5.61 7.41 12.40
CA VAL A 36 6.57 8.32 11.77
C VAL A 36 6.42 9.77 12.25
N VAL A 37 5.18 10.23 12.47
CA VAL A 37 4.91 11.59 12.97
C VAL A 37 5.47 11.79 14.37
N ALA A 38 5.29 10.80 15.25
CA ALA A 38 5.84 10.84 16.61
C ALA A 38 7.37 10.84 16.60
N TYR A 39 7.98 10.10 15.68
CA TYR A 39 9.45 10.05 15.55
C TYR A 39 10.04 11.40 15.10
N VAL A 40 9.40 12.04 14.12
CA VAL A 40 9.83 13.36 13.64
C VAL A 40 9.59 14.44 14.69
N ASP A 41 8.47 14.39 15.41
CA ASP A 41 8.15 15.30 16.49
C ASP A 41 9.17 15.23 17.63
N GLU A 42 9.58 14.03 18.01
CA GLU A 42 10.61 13.80 19.03
C GLU A 42 11.99 14.30 18.62
N ALA A 43 12.36 14.05 17.34
CA ALA A 43 13.70 14.37 16.85
C ALA A 43 13.88 15.86 16.47
N PHE A 44 12.84 16.49 15.92
CA PHE A 44 12.91 17.81 15.28
C PHE A 44 11.92 18.84 15.88
N GLY A 45 11.11 18.41 16.82
CA GLY A 45 10.15 19.27 17.53
C GLY A 45 8.76 19.35 16.87
N PRO A 46 7.78 20.00 17.57
CA PRO A 46 6.37 19.96 17.22
C PRO A 46 6.00 20.52 15.85
N LEU A 47 6.73 21.53 15.38
CA LEU A 47 6.47 22.11 14.06
C LEU A 47 6.80 21.10 12.94
N ALA A 48 7.93 20.40 13.07
CA ALA A 48 8.34 19.38 12.10
C ALA A 48 7.34 18.18 12.14
N GLY A 49 6.94 17.75 13.32
CA GLY A 49 5.90 16.73 13.50
C GLY A 49 4.58 17.12 12.85
N PHE A 50 4.12 18.35 13.05
CA PHE A 50 2.89 18.86 12.42
C PHE A 50 2.98 18.90 10.90
N VAL A 51 4.08 19.43 10.34
CA VAL A 51 4.29 19.44 8.88
C VAL A 51 4.31 18.01 8.33
N THR A 52 4.99 17.09 9.00
CA THR A 52 5.03 15.68 8.61
C THR A 52 3.63 15.06 8.63
N TRP A 53 2.83 15.34 9.65
CA TRP A 53 1.45 14.88 9.73
C TRP A 53 0.60 15.39 8.55
N VAL A 54 0.69 16.69 8.23
CA VAL A 54 -0.04 17.29 7.12
C VAL A 54 0.39 16.66 5.78
N MET A 55 1.69 16.52 5.55
CA MET A 55 2.21 15.90 4.33
C MET A 55 1.77 14.43 4.21
N PHE A 56 1.83 13.68 5.30
CA PHE A 56 1.45 12.28 5.32
C PHE A 56 -0.06 12.11 5.12
N ALA A 57 -0.89 12.87 5.84
CA ALA A 57 -2.33 12.77 5.77
C ALA A 57 -2.89 13.26 4.42
N LEU A 58 -2.43 14.40 3.91
CA LEU A 58 -3.00 15.01 2.70
C LEU A 58 -2.29 14.56 1.43
N ALA A 59 -0.95 14.58 1.39
CA ALA A 59 -0.22 14.29 0.17
C ALA A 59 -0.13 12.79 -0.07
N PHE A 60 0.28 12.01 0.94
CA PHE A 60 0.49 10.57 0.78
C PHE A 60 -0.84 9.79 0.86
N SER A 61 -1.57 9.89 1.97
CA SER A 61 -2.78 9.06 2.17
C SER A 61 -3.87 9.42 1.16
N ALA A 62 -4.23 10.71 1.03
CA ALA A 62 -5.30 11.11 0.12
C ALA A 62 -4.96 10.84 -1.36
N ALA A 63 -3.71 11.06 -1.78
CA ALA A 63 -3.29 10.77 -3.14
C ALA A 63 -3.28 9.26 -3.43
N SER A 64 -2.80 8.43 -2.48
CA SER A 64 -2.79 6.98 -2.61
C SER A 64 -4.22 6.41 -2.68
N ASP A 65 -5.11 6.87 -1.80
CA ASP A 65 -6.51 6.44 -1.79
C ASP A 65 -7.23 6.82 -3.09
N ALA A 66 -6.97 8.04 -3.59
CA ALA A 66 -7.52 8.47 -4.87
C ALA A 66 -7.00 7.60 -6.03
N ALA A 67 -5.70 7.32 -6.07
CA ALA A 67 -5.10 6.47 -7.10
C ALA A 67 -5.70 5.06 -7.09
N ILE A 68 -5.81 4.43 -5.92
CA ILE A 68 -6.39 3.09 -5.77
C ILE A 68 -7.87 3.07 -6.16
N ALA A 69 -8.64 4.10 -5.75
CA ALA A 69 -10.04 4.21 -6.13
C ALA A 69 -10.23 4.36 -7.65
N HIS A 70 -9.37 5.12 -8.31
CA HIS A 70 -9.40 5.25 -9.76
C HIS A 70 -9.05 3.92 -10.46
N VAL A 71 -8.04 3.20 -10.01
CA VAL A 71 -7.69 1.87 -10.54
C VAL A 71 -8.85 0.88 -10.35
N LEU A 72 -9.52 0.90 -9.20
CA LEU A 72 -10.72 0.09 -8.96
C LEU A 72 -11.83 0.41 -9.97
N LEU A 73 -12.12 1.70 -10.18
CA LEU A 73 -13.18 2.09 -11.13
C LEU A 73 -12.80 1.80 -12.58
N ASP A 74 -11.52 1.90 -12.95
CA ASP A 74 -11.05 1.50 -14.28
C ASP A 74 -11.23 -0.01 -14.50
N ALA A 75 -10.93 -0.82 -13.49
CA ALA A 75 -11.19 -2.26 -13.53
C ALA A 75 -12.69 -2.57 -13.65
N LEU A 76 -13.55 -1.89 -12.88
CA LEU A 76 -15.00 -2.05 -12.96
C LEU A 76 -15.57 -1.54 -14.29
N ALA A 77 -14.99 -0.52 -14.90
CA ALA A 77 -15.41 0.02 -16.20
C ALA A 77 -15.25 -1.00 -17.33
N THR A 78 -14.38 -2.00 -17.20
CA THR A 78 -14.29 -3.11 -18.16
C THR A 78 -15.59 -3.92 -18.24
N ALA A 79 -16.31 -4.05 -17.11
CA ALA A 79 -17.59 -4.75 -17.02
C ALA A 79 -18.79 -3.80 -17.14
N VAL A 80 -18.64 -2.55 -16.68
CA VAL A 80 -19.69 -1.51 -16.68
C VAL A 80 -19.13 -0.25 -17.34
N PRO A 81 -19.21 -0.12 -18.68
CA PRO A 81 -18.61 1.00 -19.43
C PRO A 81 -19.05 2.40 -18.99
N ALA A 82 -20.21 2.52 -18.35
CA ALA A 82 -20.70 3.79 -17.80
C ALA A 82 -19.76 4.39 -16.72
N LEU A 83 -18.91 3.58 -16.08
CA LEU A 83 -17.97 4.02 -15.05
C LEU A 83 -16.64 4.56 -15.63
N SER A 84 -16.46 4.56 -16.95
CA SER A 84 -15.26 5.08 -17.59
C SER A 84 -15.07 6.60 -17.41
N GLY A 85 -16.14 7.35 -17.11
CA GLY A 85 -16.06 8.79 -16.90
C GLY A 85 -17.40 9.43 -16.55
N GLY A 86 -17.40 10.76 -16.48
CA GLY A 86 -18.60 11.57 -16.28
C GLY A 86 -19.26 11.41 -14.90
N LEU A 87 -20.55 11.72 -14.84
CA LEU A 87 -21.35 11.68 -13.62
C LEU A 87 -21.41 10.29 -12.95
N PRO A 88 -21.57 9.17 -13.69
CA PRO A 88 -21.59 7.85 -13.06
C PRO A 88 -20.31 7.51 -12.30
N ARG A 89 -19.14 7.88 -12.84
CA ARG A 89 -17.86 7.70 -12.17
C ARG A 89 -17.76 8.52 -10.89
N LEU A 90 -18.20 9.79 -10.94
CA LEU A 90 -18.22 10.66 -9.77
C LEU A 90 -19.13 10.08 -8.67
N LEU A 91 -20.34 9.64 -9.03
CA LEU A 91 -21.29 9.06 -8.09
C LEU A 91 -20.73 7.76 -7.47
N ALA A 92 -20.03 6.94 -8.25
CA ALA A 92 -19.38 5.74 -7.75
C ALA A 92 -18.26 6.06 -6.74
N LEU A 93 -17.44 7.09 -6.99
CA LEU A 93 -16.43 7.56 -6.04
C LEU A 93 -17.07 8.06 -4.75
N VAL A 94 -18.12 8.90 -4.86
CA VAL A 94 -18.85 9.41 -3.70
C VAL A 94 -19.48 8.27 -2.90
N ALA A 95 -20.07 7.29 -3.57
CA ALA A 95 -20.63 6.11 -2.90
C ALA A 95 -19.56 5.25 -2.22
N LEU A 96 -18.40 5.08 -2.84
CA LEU A 96 -17.26 4.33 -2.26
C LEU A 96 -16.77 5.01 -0.98
N PHE A 97 -16.35 6.26 -1.08
CA PHE A 97 -15.80 6.99 0.07
C PHE A 97 -16.87 7.30 1.12
N GLY A 98 -18.08 7.63 0.71
CA GLY A 98 -19.21 7.83 1.62
C GLY A 98 -19.60 6.56 2.38
N GLY A 99 -19.58 5.42 1.70
CA GLY A 99 -19.79 4.11 2.32
C GLY A 99 -18.72 3.76 3.35
N LEU A 100 -17.44 3.96 3.01
CA LEU A 100 -16.33 3.76 3.94
C LEU A 100 -16.41 4.70 5.14
N ALA A 101 -16.73 5.97 4.91
CA ALA A 101 -16.94 6.95 5.99
C ALA A 101 -18.10 6.52 6.91
N ALA A 102 -19.24 6.10 6.34
CA ALA A 102 -20.38 5.64 7.11
C ALA A 102 -20.06 4.40 7.98
N VAL A 103 -19.23 3.49 7.48
CA VAL A 103 -18.75 2.33 8.26
C VAL A 103 -17.86 2.80 9.42
N ASN A 104 -16.94 3.73 9.18
CA ASN A 104 -16.03 4.25 10.20
C ASN A 104 -16.75 5.04 11.29
N ILE A 105 -17.77 5.83 10.94
CA ILE A 105 -18.61 6.57 11.89
C ILE A 105 -19.36 5.61 12.83
N ARG A 106 -19.72 4.40 12.37
CA ARG A 106 -20.39 3.39 13.20
C ARG A 106 -19.51 2.74 14.26
N GLY A 107 -18.21 3.04 14.25
CA GLY A 107 -17.26 2.66 15.27
C GLY A 107 -16.14 1.73 14.80
N VAL A 108 -15.05 1.75 15.57
CA VAL A 108 -13.79 1.05 15.26
C VAL A 108 -13.97 -0.44 14.99
N ARG A 109 -14.86 -1.13 15.76
CA ARG A 109 -15.11 -2.57 15.57
C ARG A 109 -15.63 -2.90 14.18
N GLN A 110 -16.47 -2.04 13.59
CA GLN A 110 -16.99 -2.26 12.24
C GLN A 110 -15.93 -1.97 11.18
N GLY A 111 -15.13 -0.92 11.36
CA GLY A 111 -13.98 -0.63 10.51
C GLY A 111 -13.00 -1.79 10.46
N VAL A 112 -12.62 -2.32 11.62
CA VAL A 112 -11.73 -3.51 11.72
C VAL A 112 -12.35 -4.73 11.04
N ARG A 113 -13.64 -4.99 11.24
CA ARG A 113 -14.33 -6.12 10.58
C ARG A 113 -14.28 -5.99 9.05
N VAL A 114 -14.56 -4.81 8.51
CA VAL A 114 -14.47 -4.56 7.06
C VAL A 114 -13.04 -4.75 6.58
N ALA A 115 -12.03 -4.24 7.30
CA ALA A 115 -10.63 -4.42 6.96
C ALA A 115 -10.23 -5.91 6.93
N VAL A 116 -10.64 -6.71 7.91
CA VAL A 116 -10.36 -8.15 7.96
C VAL A 116 -11.05 -8.87 6.80
N VAL A 117 -12.35 -8.61 6.57
CA VAL A 117 -13.12 -9.25 5.48
C VAL A 117 -12.49 -8.91 4.12
N THR A 118 -12.17 -7.67 3.87
CA THR A 118 -11.55 -7.26 2.59
C THR A 118 -10.14 -7.81 2.44
N THR A 119 -9.37 -7.95 3.53
CA THR A 119 -8.05 -8.59 3.50
C THR A 119 -8.16 -10.07 3.13
N VAL A 120 -9.07 -10.81 3.76
CA VAL A 120 -9.30 -12.21 3.41
C VAL A 120 -9.81 -12.33 1.97
N ALA A 121 -10.77 -11.49 1.58
CA ALA A 121 -11.33 -11.49 0.24
C ALA A 121 -10.28 -11.23 -0.86
N LYS A 122 -9.26 -10.39 -0.61
CA LYS A 122 -8.16 -10.18 -1.56
C LYS A 122 -7.12 -11.29 -1.55
N LEU A 123 -6.88 -11.92 -0.39
CA LEU A 123 -5.89 -12.99 -0.27
C LEU A 123 -6.35 -14.29 -0.92
N VAL A 124 -7.62 -14.64 -0.82
CA VAL A 124 -8.17 -15.88 -1.40
C VAL A 124 -7.90 -15.99 -2.91
N PRO A 125 -8.27 -15.02 -3.77
CA PRO A 125 -7.99 -15.14 -5.20
C PRO A 125 -6.49 -15.10 -5.51
N LEU A 126 -5.67 -14.38 -4.73
CA LEU A 126 -4.21 -14.37 -4.90
C LEU A 126 -3.60 -15.74 -4.59
N LEU A 127 -4.01 -16.36 -3.50
CA LEU A 127 -3.55 -17.70 -3.12
C LEU A 127 -4.02 -18.75 -4.13
N LEU A 128 -5.25 -18.65 -4.62
CA LEU A 128 -5.77 -19.51 -5.68
C LEU A 128 -4.97 -19.33 -6.98
N LEU A 129 -4.66 -18.07 -7.34
CA LEU A 129 -3.84 -17.78 -8.51
C LEU A 129 -2.46 -18.43 -8.40
N VAL A 130 -1.82 -18.33 -7.22
CA VAL A 130 -0.52 -18.99 -6.96
C VAL A 130 -0.66 -20.51 -7.03
N ALA A 131 -1.65 -21.08 -6.33
CA ALA A 131 -1.86 -22.51 -6.28
C ALA A 131 -2.13 -23.14 -7.66
N VAL A 132 -2.99 -22.49 -8.46
CA VAL A 132 -3.30 -22.95 -9.83
C VAL A 132 -2.15 -22.61 -10.79
N GLY A 133 -1.58 -21.40 -10.64
CA GLY A 133 -0.53 -20.89 -11.51
C GLY A 133 0.74 -21.74 -11.49
N VAL A 134 1.09 -22.32 -10.33
CA VAL A 134 2.26 -23.21 -10.23
C VAL A 134 2.15 -24.41 -11.18
N PHE A 135 0.95 -24.94 -11.38
CA PHE A 135 0.73 -26.07 -12.30
C PHE A 135 0.63 -25.65 -13.77
N ALA A 136 0.40 -24.36 -14.03
CA ALA A 136 0.27 -23.80 -15.36
C ALA A 136 1.53 -23.05 -15.83
N VAL A 137 2.64 -23.14 -15.09
CA VAL A 137 3.89 -22.47 -15.44
C VAL A 137 4.41 -22.98 -16.78
N ARG A 138 4.58 -22.08 -17.73
CA ARG A 138 5.27 -22.33 -18.99
C ARG A 138 6.73 -21.98 -18.81
N TRP A 139 7.57 -22.99 -18.73
CA TRP A 139 9.01 -22.84 -18.50
C TRP A 139 9.71 -21.98 -19.54
N ASP A 140 9.21 -21.97 -20.77
CA ASP A 140 9.72 -21.12 -21.85
C ASP A 140 9.61 -19.61 -21.52
N ASN A 141 8.62 -19.20 -20.71
CA ASN A 141 8.47 -17.81 -20.27
C ASN A 141 9.48 -17.42 -19.20
N LEU A 142 10.18 -18.37 -18.61
CA LEU A 142 11.25 -18.15 -17.63
C LEU A 142 12.63 -18.05 -18.28
N ALA A 143 12.70 -18.04 -19.62
CA ALA A 143 13.96 -17.84 -20.32
C ALA A 143 14.49 -16.43 -20.07
N TRP A 144 15.78 -16.33 -19.79
CA TRP A 144 16.47 -15.05 -19.65
C TRP A 144 16.62 -14.39 -21.01
N THR A 145 15.90 -13.30 -21.25
CA THR A 145 15.89 -12.62 -22.55
C THR A 145 16.92 -11.50 -22.67
N GLY A 146 17.70 -11.25 -21.62
CA GLY A 146 18.74 -10.22 -21.59
C GLY A 146 18.63 -9.30 -20.37
N TRP A 147 19.62 -8.42 -20.22
CA TRP A 147 19.66 -7.43 -19.13
C TRP A 147 18.68 -6.29 -19.43
N PRO A 148 17.81 -5.92 -18.49
CA PRO A 148 16.92 -4.78 -18.65
C PRO A 148 17.72 -3.46 -18.70
N SER A 149 17.22 -2.48 -19.42
CA SER A 149 17.79 -1.13 -19.41
C SER A 149 17.62 -0.48 -18.02
N MET A 150 18.47 0.51 -17.71
CA MET A 150 18.37 1.27 -16.45
C MET A 150 17.01 1.97 -16.30
N SER A 151 16.43 2.44 -17.40
CA SER A 151 15.08 3.02 -17.41
C SER A 151 14.00 2.00 -17.04
N GLN A 152 14.08 0.78 -17.55
CA GLN A 152 13.15 -0.30 -17.22
C GLN A 152 13.30 -0.75 -15.77
N LEU A 153 14.53 -0.86 -15.29
CA LEU A 153 14.81 -1.18 -13.88
C LEU A 153 14.25 -0.10 -12.96
N GLY A 154 14.51 1.18 -13.25
CA GLY A 154 14.04 2.31 -12.46
C GLY A 154 12.51 2.35 -12.41
N ALA A 155 11.83 2.23 -13.54
CA ALA A 155 10.38 2.23 -13.60
C ALA A 155 9.77 1.05 -12.83
N ALA A 156 10.32 -0.15 -13.00
CA ALA A 156 9.86 -1.33 -12.27
C ALA A 156 10.10 -1.21 -10.75
N THR A 157 11.26 -0.68 -10.34
CA THR A 157 11.58 -0.44 -8.94
C THR A 157 10.62 0.54 -8.29
N LEU A 158 10.27 1.64 -8.98
CA LEU A 158 9.29 2.62 -8.49
C LEU A 158 7.90 2.00 -8.28
N VAL A 159 7.42 1.20 -9.24
CA VAL A 159 6.12 0.51 -9.11
C VAL A 159 6.14 -0.49 -7.96
N LEU A 160 7.21 -1.27 -7.83
CA LEU A 160 7.36 -2.23 -6.74
C LEU A 160 7.50 -1.54 -5.38
N PHE A 161 8.25 -0.42 -5.31
CA PHE A 161 8.39 0.36 -4.09
C PHE A 161 7.03 0.90 -3.61
N PHE A 162 6.19 1.37 -4.54
CA PHE A 162 4.83 1.78 -4.21
C PHE A 162 3.99 0.63 -3.65
N ALA A 163 4.19 -0.60 -4.13
CA ALA A 163 3.47 -1.78 -3.62
C ALA A 163 3.81 -2.12 -2.16
N PHE A 164 4.96 -1.68 -1.65
CA PHE A 164 5.36 -1.80 -0.25
C PHE A 164 4.89 -0.61 0.62
N GLY A 165 4.35 0.44 0.02
CA GLY A 165 3.77 1.57 0.76
C GLY A 165 2.66 1.10 1.70
N GLY A 166 2.56 1.73 2.88
CA GLY A 166 1.61 1.37 3.93
C GLY A 166 2.19 0.55 5.08
N ILE A 167 3.41 0.01 4.95
CA ILE A 167 4.10 -0.73 6.03
C ILE A 167 4.25 0.16 7.27
N GLU A 168 4.52 1.45 7.07
CA GLU A 168 4.65 2.45 8.12
C GLU A 168 3.39 2.63 8.95
N SER A 169 2.22 2.27 8.42
CA SER A 169 0.96 2.35 9.17
C SER A 169 0.90 1.35 10.34
N ALA A 170 1.65 0.26 10.26
CA ALA A 170 1.78 -0.71 11.34
C ALA A 170 2.48 -0.13 12.59
N LEU A 171 3.25 0.94 12.42
CA LEU A 171 3.97 1.63 13.51
C LEU A 171 3.08 2.62 14.28
N THR A 172 1.93 2.99 13.73
CA THR A 172 1.04 3.99 14.32
C THR A 172 0.53 3.59 15.70
N PRO A 173 0.12 2.33 15.98
CA PRO A 173 -0.35 1.89 17.29
C PRO A 173 0.77 1.42 18.22
N SER A 174 2.02 1.83 18.05
CA SER A 174 3.15 1.34 18.86
C SER A 174 2.94 1.48 20.36
N GLY A 175 2.27 2.55 20.83
CA GLY A 175 1.92 2.75 22.24
C GLY A 175 0.82 1.82 22.77
N GLU A 176 0.15 1.03 21.93
CA GLU A 176 -0.88 0.07 22.32
C GLU A 176 -0.35 -1.37 22.34
N ILE A 177 0.89 -1.59 21.93
CA ILE A 177 1.54 -2.90 21.90
C ILE A 177 2.12 -3.19 23.28
N ARG A 178 1.79 -4.34 23.86
CA ARG A 178 2.44 -4.85 25.06
C ARG A 178 3.84 -5.37 24.70
N ASP A 179 4.86 -4.89 25.41
CA ASP A 179 6.27 -5.27 25.18
C ASP A 179 6.70 -5.04 23.71
N PRO A 180 6.74 -3.79 23.24
CA PRO A 180 7.13 -3.44 21.88
C PRO A 180 8.61 -3.72 21.59
#